data_8cb839ba40b183663c1dc319f77ced9e
#
_entry.id   8cb839ba40b183663c1dc319f77ced9e
#
_cell.length_a   1.000
_cell.length_b   1.000
_cell.length_c   1.000
_cell.angle_alpha   90.00
_cell.angle_beta   90.00
_cell.angle_gamma   90.00
#
_symmetry.space_group_name_H-M   'P 1'
#
loop_
_entity.id
_entity.type
_entity.pdbx_description
1 polymer ?
#
loop_
_entity_poly.entity_id
_entity_poly.type
_entity_poly.pdbx_seq_one_letter_code
_entity_poly.pdbx_strand_id
1 'polypeptide(L)'
;MEFLTNEKLTIVGAAGMIGSNMVQTALTMRLTNDICLYDVFSPEGVAEEMRQSGFGDVKITATTDAKEAFTNAKYIISSGGAPRKAGMTREDLLKGNCEIAEGLGKNIKEYCPDVKHVVIIFNPADLTGLVTLLYSGLKPSQVTTLAALDSTRLQSALAKKFNVMQSEVKGCATYGGHGEQMAVFGSHVTIDGKPLTEIIGTPEFTNEEWEQMKTDVTKGGAKIIELRGRSSFQSPAYLSVEMIRAVMGGEPFKYPVGTYVSTDKYNHIMMAMNTTLDTTGAHYTVPQGTAEENAKLDASYEHLCKMRDELVTLNIVPEISKWNEINPDRKSTRLNSSHQAISYAVFCLK
;
A
#
# COMPACT_ATOMS: atom_id res chain seq x y z
N MET A 1 -13.57 -24.18 -3.87
CA MET A 1 -12.24 -23.54 -4.05
C MET A 1 -11.40 -23.83 -2.81
N GLU A 2 -10.14 -24.20 -2.97
CA GLU A 2 -9.21 -24.41 -1.87
C GLU A 2 -8.70 -23.07 -1.32
N PHE A 3 -8.20 -23.07 -0.09
CA PHE A 3 -7.52 -21.91 0.48
C PHE A 3 -6.12 -21.77 -0.10
N LEU A 4 -5.60 -20.53 -0.22
CA LEU A 4 -4.23 -20.32 -0.65
C LEU A 4 -3.22 -20.80 0.40
N THR A 5 -3.56 -20.66 1.69
CA THR A 5 -2.73 -21.10 2.81
C THR A 5 -3.60 -21.46 4.04
N ASN A 6 -2.99 -22.14 5.01
CA ASN A 6 -3.59 -22.39 6.33
C ASN A 6 -2.95 -21.51 7.42
N GLU A 7 -2.14 -20.53 7.01
CA GLU A 7 -1.43 -19.67 7.95
C GLU A 7 -2.32 -18.50 8.40
N LYS A 8 -2.17 -18.08 9.65
CA LYS A 8 -2.99 -17.04 10.26
C LYS A 8 -2.83 -15.68 9.60
N LEU A 9 -3.95 -15.09 9.18
CA LEU A 9 -4.09 -13.70 8.76
C LEU A 9 -4.71 -12.89 9.90
N THR A 10 -4.03 -11.85 10.37
CA THR A 10 -4.58 -10.89 11.34
C THR A 10 -4.97 -9.60 10.63
N ILE A 11 -6.23 -9.19 10.81
CA ILE A 11 -6.77 -7.93 10.29
C ILE A 11 -6.92 -6.97 11.46
N VAL A 12 -6.13 -5.89 11.43
CA VAL A 12 -6.08 -4.85 12.46
C VAL A 12 -6.99 -3.69 12.07
N GLY A 13 -7.77 -3.19 13.02
CA GLY A 13 -8.83 -2.21 12.77
C GLY A 13 -10.11 -2.87 12.26
N ALA A 14 -10.35 -4.13 12.65
CA ALA A 14 -11.39 -4.98 12.09
C ALA A 14 -12.82 -4.56 12.46
N ALA A 15 -13.02 -3.83 13.54
CA ALA A 15 -14.32 -3.27 13.91
C ALA A 15 -14.75 -2.10 13.01
N GLY A 16 -13.80 -1.46 12.30
CA GLY A 16 -14.04 -0.35 11.41
C GLY A 16 -14.59 -0.79 10.03
N MET A 17 -15.07 0.20 9.25
CA MET A 17 -15.64 -0.07 7.94
C MET A 17 -14.65 -0.67 6.93
N ILE A 18 -13.40 -0.22 6.93
CA ILE A 18 -12.36 -0.77 6.06
C ILE A 18 -12.03 -2.18 6.51
N GLY A 19 -11.77 -2.37 7.83
CA GLY A 19 -11.42 -3.66 8.40
C GLY A 19 -12.47 -4.74 8.19
N SER A 20 -13.74 -4.44 8.44
CA SER A 20 -14.84 -5.39 8.21
C SER A 20 -14.97 -5.80 6.73
N ASN A 21 -14.75 -4.85 5.81
CA ASN A 21 -14.70 -5.18 4.37
C ASN A 21 -13.47 -6.00 3.99
N MET A 22 -12.32 -5.79 4.62
CA MET A 22 -11.14 -6.65 4.42
C MET A 22 -11.43 -8.09 4.88
N VAL A 23 -12.08 -8.26 6.04
CA VAL A 23 -12.49 -9.59 6.54
C VAL A 23 -13.37 -10.29 5.51
N GLN A 24 -14.47 -9.66 5.09
CA GLN A 24 -15.38 -10.22 4.10
C GLN A 24 -14.67 -10.54 2.78
N THR A 25 -13.81 -9.66 2.30
CA THR A 25 -13.06 -9.87 1.05
C THR A 25 -12.11 -11.06 1.17
N ALA A 26 -11.35 -11.16 2.26
CA ALA A 26 -10.41 -12.25 2.51
C ALA A 26 -11.13 -13.62 2.61
N LEU A 27 -12.28 -13.66 3.27
CA LEU A 27 -13.13 -14.85 3.36
C LEU A 27 -13.68 -15.27 1.99
N THR A 28 -14.22 -14.31 1.23
CA THR A 28 -14.77 -14.54 -0.12
C THR A 28 -13.71 -15.04 -1.09
N MET A 29 -12.50 -14.50 -1.02
CA MET A 29 -11.35 -14.93 -1.84
C MET A 29 -10.69 -16.22 -1.33
N ARG A 30 -11.11 -16.74 -0.18
CA ARG A 30 -10.55 -17.96 0.44
C ARG A 30 -9.04 -17.90 0.63
N LEU A 31 -8.55 -16.79 1.19
CA LEU A 31 -7.12 -16.61 1.38
C LEU A 31 -6.54 -17.61 2.39
N THR A 32 -7.20 -17.77 3.54
CA THR A 32 -6.80 -18.68 4.60
C THR A 32 -8.01 -19.19 5.38
N ASN A 33 -7.84 -20.32 6.06
CA ASN A 33 -8.83 -20.87 6.98
C ASN A 33 -8.62 -20.42 8.44
N ASP A 34 -7.67 -19.53 8.74
CA ASP A 34 -7.43 -18.96 10.08
C ASP A 34 -7.33 -17.43 10.01
N ILE A 35 -8.43 -16.74 10.33
CA ILE A 35 -8.53 -15.27 10.31
C ILE A 35 -8.77 -14.76 11.73
N CYS A 36 -7.93 -13.81 12.16
CA CYS A 36 -8.07 -13.10 13.41
C CYS A 36 -8.45 -11.63 13.18
N LEU A 37 -9.56 -11.22 13.77
CA LEU A 37 -10.04 -9.84 13.80
C LEU A 37 -9.52 -9.17 15.08
N TYR A 38 -8.73 -8.15 14.92
CA TYR A 38 -8.18 -7.38 16.04
C TYR A 38 -8.56 -5.90 15.93
N ASP A 39 -9.01 -5.34 17.03
CA ASP A 39 -9.24 -3.90 17.18
C ASP A 39 -9.16 -3.52 18.67
N VAL A 40 -8.97 -2.23 18.97
CA VAL A 40 -9.08 -1.69 20.32
C VAL A 40 -10.53 -1.66 20.83
N PHE A 41 -11.50 -1.69 19.91
CA PHE A 41 -12.91 -1.92 20.17
C PHE A 41 -13.27 -3.36 19.78
N SER A 42 -14.19 -3.99 20.51
CA SER A 42 -14.55 -5.38 20.23
C SER A 42 -14.98 -5.61 18.78
N PRO A 43 -14.26 -6.41 17.98
CA PRO A 43 -14.66 -6.77 16.63
C PRO A 43 -15.62 -7.97 16.56
N GLU A 44 -16.14 -8.43 17.73
CA GLU A 44 -16.99 -9.62 17.80
C GLU A 44 -18.25 -9.53 16.96
N GLY A 45 -18.86 -8.32 16.86
CA GLY A 45 -20.03 -8.13 16.00
C GLY A 45 -19.74 -8.42 14.52
N VAL A 46 -18.57 -8.03 14.03
CA VAL A 46 -18.14 -8.35 12.66
C VAL A 46 -17.87 -9.85 12.50
N ALA A 47 -17.20 -10.46 13.50
CA ALA A 47 -16.90 -11.88 13.45
C ALA A 47 -18.17 -12.74 13.44
N GLU A 48 -19.15 -12.37 14.27
CA GLU A 48 -20.43 -13.08 14.34
C GLU A 48 -21.22 -12.97 13.03
N GLU A 49 -21.28 -11.78 12.44
CA GLU A 49 -21.91 -11.58 11.13
C GLU A 49 -21.23 -12.44 10.05
N MET A 50 -19.92 -12.56 10.07
CA MET A 50 -19.17 -13.41 9.13
C MET A 50 -19.43 -14.91 9.37
N ARG A 51 -19.52 -15.36 10.62
CA ARG A 51 -19.90 -16.76 10.94
C ARG A 51 -21.31 -17.08 10.43
N GLN A 52 -22.26 -16.14 10.59
CA GLN A 52 -23.63 -16.27 10.07
C GLN A 52 -23.70 -16.25 8.54
N SER A 53 -22.67 -15.73 7.85
CA SER A 53 -22.58 -15.76 6.40
C SER A 53 -22.19 -17.12 5.80
N GLY A 54 -21.98 -18.15 6.65
CA GLY A 54 -21.81 -19.54 6.22
C GLY A 54 -20.38 -19.95 5.85
N PHE A 55 -19.35 -19.23 6.31
CA PHE A 55 -17.93 -19.62 6.17
C PHE A 55 -17.56 -20.72 7.19
N GLY A 56 -18.20 -21.88 7.10
CA GLY A 56 -18.10 -22.96 8.10
C GLY A 56 -16.77 -23.70 8.14
N ASP A 57 -15.90 -23.50 7.17
CA ASP A 57 -14.57 -24.10 7.05
C ASP A 57 -13.43 -23.13 7.42
N VAL A 58 -13.78 -21.96 7.99
CA VAL A 58 -12.82 -20.94 8.44
C VAL A 58 -12.93 -20.75 9.96
N LYS A 59 -11.80 -20.77 10.62
CA LYS A 59 -11.69 -20.33 12.01
C LYS A 59 -11.64 -18.79 12.03
N ILE A 60 -12.67 -18.17 12.60
CA ILE A 60 -12.79 -16.73 12.78
C ILE A 60 -12.65 -16.40 14.26
N THR A 61 -11.54 -15.75 14.63
CA THR A 61 -11.27 -15.28 16.00
C THR A 61 -11.45 -13.76 16.05
N ALA A 62 -12.04 -13.25 17.13
CA ALA A 62 -12.16 -11.82 17.40
C ALA A 62 -11.58 -11.52 18.78
N THR A 63 -10.73 -10.50 18.85
CA THR A 63 -10.06 -10.16 20.12
C THR A 63 -9.67 -8.69 20.19
N THR A 64 -9.57 -8.16 21.41
CA THR A 64 -8.95 -6.87 21.74
C THR A 64 -7.56 -7.03 22.37
N ASP A 65 -7.10 -8.27 22.55
CA ASP A 65 -5.78 -8.59 23.10
C ASP A 65 -4.74 -8.71 21.98
N ALA A 66 -3.74 -7.83 22.01
CA ALA A 66 -2.68 -7.81 21.00
C ALA A 66 -1.85 -9.10 20.96
N LYS A 67 -1.56 -9.70 22.13
CA LYS A 67 -0.80 -10.95 22.20
C LYS A 67 -1.56 -12.07 21.49
N GLU A 68 -2.86 -12.22 21.78
CA GLU A 68 -3.71 -13.21 21.10
C GLU A 68 -3.76 -12.94 19.59
N ALA A 69 -3.94 -11.68 19.19
CA ALA A 69 -4.06 -11.28 17.81
C ALA A 69 -2.80 -11.61 16.99
N PHE A 70 -1.63 -11.27 17.52
CA PHE A 70 -0.37 -11.37 16.78
C PHE A 70 0.36 -12.71 16.94
N THR A 71 0.12 -13.46 18.04
CA THR A 71 0.74 -14.79 18.20
C THR A 71 0.42 -15.69 17.01
N ASN A 72 1.47 -16.23 16.36
CA ASN A 72 1.42 -17.06 15.16
C ASN A 72 0.87 -16.37 13.89
N ALA A 73 0.68 -15.06 13.88
CA ALA A 73 0.30 -14.34 12.67
C ALA A 73 1.44 -14.42 11.63
N LYS A 74 1.10 -14.82 10.40
CA LYS A 74 2.04 -14.85 9.27
C LYS A 74 1.78 -13.71 8.29
N TYR A 75 0.59 -13.18 8.29
CA TYR A 75 0.17 -12.08 7.44
C TYR A 75 -0.64 -11.08 8.25
N ILE A 76 -0.43 -9.79 8.00
CA ILE A 76 -1.12 -8.72 8.71
C ILE A 76 -1.57 -7.66 7.70
N ILE A 77 -2.83 -7.22 7.81
CA ILE A 77 -3.31 -6.02 7.15
C ILE A 77 -3.80 -5.06 8.23
N SER A 78 -3.31 -3.82 8.23
CA SER A 78 -3.69 -2.82 9.24
C SER A 78 -4.36 -1.60 8.65
N SER A 79 -5.60 -1.37 9.05
CA SER A 79 -6.37 -0.12 8.87
C SER A 79 -6.60 0.61 10.20
N GLY A 80 -5.87 0.24 11.24
CA GLY A 80 -6.10 0.61 12.64
C GLY A 80 -5.77 2.05 13.04
N GLY A 81 -5.72 2.99 12.10
CA GLY A 81 -5.48 4.40 12.42
C GLY A 81 -6.69 5.13 12.97
N ALA A 82 -6.44 6.19 13.75
CA ALA A 82 -7.49 7.08 14.23
C ALA A 82 -7.96 8.03 13.11
N PRO A 83 -9.28 8.23 12.94
CA PRO A 83 -9.78 9.24 12.02
C PRO A 83 -9.57 10.65 12.59
N ARG A 84 -9.43 11.64 11.69
CA ARG A 84 -9.37 13.05 12.10
C ARG A 84 -10.67 13.46 12.79
N LYS A 85 -10.59 13.94 14.01
CA LYS A 85 -11.71 14.48 14.77
C LYS A 85 -11.79 16.02 14.64
N ALA A 86 -12.97 16.58 14.88
CA ALA A 86 -13.14 18.04 14.93
C ALA A 86 -12.18 18.64 15.99
N GLY A 87 -11.48 19.72 15.62
CA GLY A 87 -10.52 20.38 16.49
C GLY A 87 -9.10 19.79 16.49
N MET A 88 -8.88 18.63 15.89
CA MET A 88 -7.50 18.09 15.74
C MET A 88 -6.75 18.83 14.64
N THR A 89 -5.51 19.19 14.94
CA THR A 89 -4.56 19.70 13.95
C THR A 89 -4.08 18.56 13.04
N ARG A 90 -3.38 18.90 11.95
CA ARG A 90 -2.70 17.91 11.11
C ARG A 90 -1.59 17.20 11.89
N GLU A 91 -0.88 17.94 12.72
CA GLU A 91 0.22 17.45 13.57
C GLU A 91 -0.30 16.44 14.62
N ASP A 92 -1.41 16.73 15.30
CA ASP A 92 -2.02 15.82 16.26
C ASP A 92 -2.38 14.49 15.62
N LEU A 93 -2.95 14.52 14.40
CA LEU A 93 -3.32 13.32 13.66
C LEU A 93 -2.07 12.53 13.24
N LEU A 94 -1.05 13.22 12.73
CA LEU A 94 0.23 12.63 12.35
C LEU A 94 0.87 11.92 13.55
N LYS A 95 1.01 12.62 14.67
CA LYS A 95 1.57 12.08 15.90
C LYS A 95 0.79 10.85 16.38
N GLY A 96 -0.53 10.97 16.53
CA GLY A 96 -1.36 9.88 17.04
C GLY A 96 -1.30 8.63 16.15
N ASN A 97 -1.34 8.78 14.84
CA ASN A 97 -1.26 7.62 13.93
C ASN A 97 0.14 7.02 13.85
N CYS A 98 1.20 7.81 14.01
CA CYS A 98 2.56 7.28 14.11
C CYS A 98 2.80 6.55 15.44
N GLU A 99 2.23 7.00 16.56
CA GLU A 99 2.24 6.27 17.84
C GLU A 99 1.51 4.90 17.73
N ILE A 100 0.38 4.86 17.00
CA ILE A 100 -0.31 3.59 16.70
C ILE A 100 0.59 2.68 15.84
N ALA A 101 1.28 3.23 14.84
CA ALA A 101 2.19 2.48 13.97
C ALA A 101 3.41 1.94 14.74
N GLU A 102 3.94 2.71 15.69
CA GLU A 102 5.00 2.27 16.60
C GLU A 102 4.54 1.11 17.48
N GLY A 103 3.35 1.22 18.08
CA GLY A 103 2.73 0.15 18.88
C GLY A 103 2.53 -1.12 18.06
N LEU A 104 2.05 -0.99 16.82
CA LEU A 104 1.91 -2.10 15.89
C LEU A 104 3.26 -2.76 15.59
N GLY A 105 4.30 -1.98 15.29
CA GLY A 105 5.65 -2.48 15.06
C GLY A 105 6.20 -3.24 16.26
N LYS A 106 6.04 -2.71 17.47
CA LYS A 106 6.46 -3.37 18.73
C LYS A 106 5.72 -4.69 18.95
N ASN A 107 4.41 -4.73 18.74
CA ASN A 107 3.61 -5.97 18.86
C ASN A 107 4.06 -7.03 17.85
N ILE A 108 4.37 -6.65 16.62
CA ILE A 108 4.93 -7.56 15.60
C ILE A 108 6.26 -8.13 16.08
N LYS A 109 7.17 -7.28 16.53
CA LYS A 109 8.50 -7.70 17.02
C LYS A 109 8.41 -8.66 18.19
N GLU A 110 7.47 -8.44 19.10
CA GLU A 110 7.32 -9.23 20.32
C GLU A 110 6.57 -10.55 20.09
N TYR A 111 5.47 -10.54 19.32
CA TYR A 111 4.54 -11.67 19.26
C TYR A 111 4.59 -12.48 17.96
N CYS A 112 5.08 -11.90 16.86
CA CYS A 112 5.19 -12.57 15.55
C CYS A 112 6.42 -12.12 14.74
N PRO A 113 7.64 -12.24 15.27
CA PRO A 113 8.85 -11.76 14.56
C PRO A 113 9.11 -12.50 13.23
N ASP A 114 8.44 -13.61 13.00
CA ASP A 114 8.51 -14.45 11.80
C ASP A 114 7.33 -14.19 10.82
N VAL A 115 6.60 -13.06 10.99
CA VAL A 115 5.56 -12.64 10.05
C VAL A 115 6.15 -12.49 8.65
N LYS A 116 5.42 -12.98 7.65
CA LYS A 116 5.89 -12.97 6.26
C LYS A 116 5.67 -11.63 5.59
N HIS A 117 4.52 -10.99 5.85
CA HIS A 117 4.21 -9.70 5.24
C HIS A 117 3.20 -8.89 6.03
N VAL A 118 3.37 -7.56 5.97
CA VAL A 118 2.52 -6.56 6.62
C VAL A 118 2.10 -5.51 5.59
N VAL A 119 0.80 -5.26 5.47
CA VAL A 119 0.23 -4.19 4.64
C VAL A 119 -0.34 -3.10 5.54
N ILE A 120 0.13 -1.86 5.39
CA ILE A 120 -0.33 -0.69 6.14
C ILE A 120 -1.18 0.19 5.24
N ILE A 121 -2.37 0.58 5.70
CA ILE A 121 -3.29 1.39 4.88
C ILE A 121 -3.85 2.63 5.58
N PHE A 122 -3.54 2.85 6.85
CA PHE A 122 -4.01 4.04 7.59
C PHE A 122 -3.07 5.24 7.41
N ASN A 123 -3.67 6.41 7.23
CA ASN A 123 -2.96 7.63 6.83
C ASN A 123 -2.25 8.35 7.99
N PRO A 124 -1.11 9.00 7.69
CA PRO A 124 -0.43 9.04 6.39
C PRO A 124 0.38 7.77 6.13
N ALA A 125 -0.11 6.94 5.20
CA ALA A 125 0.35 5.55 5.02
C ALA A 125 1.86 5.41 4.81
N ASP A 126 2.49 6.33 4.07
CA ASP A 126 3.93 6.31 3.82
C ASP A 126 4.73 6.47 5.13
N LEU A 127 4.26 7.32 6.05
CA LEU A 127 4.93 7.54 7.33
C LEU A 127 4.59 6.46 8.35
N THR A 128 3.32 6.04 8.45
CA THR A 128 2.92 4.95 9.36
C THR A 128 3.54 3.63 8.96
N GLY A 129 3.69 3.36 7.65
CA GLY A 129 4.45 2.23 7.14
C GLY A 129 5.94 2.29 7.49
N LEU A 130 6.57 3.48 7.36
CA LEU A 130 7.96 3.70 7.76
C LEU A 130 8.16 3.45 9.27
N VAL A 131 7.29 3.99 10.11
CA VAL A 131 7.34 3.79 11.57
C VAL A 131 7.15 2.32 11.93
N THR A 132 6.16 1.64 11.32
CA THR A 132 5.95 0.20 11.53
C THR A 132 7.20 -0.60 11.14
N LEU A 133 7.82 -0.30 9.99
CA LEU A 133 9.06 -0.97 9.57
C LEU A 133 10.18 -0.76 10.59
N LEU A 134 10.37 0.46 11.07
CA LEU A 134 11.45 0.77 12.02
C LEU A 134 11.31 0.00 13.32
N TYR A 135 10.10 -0.12 13.86
CA TYR A 135 9.89 -0.72 15.19
C TYR A 135 9.57 -2.22 15.15
N SER A 136 9.26 -2.79 13.98
CA SER A 136 8.93 -4.23 13.85
C SER A 136 10.15 -5.14 13.75
N GLY A 137 11.31 -4.62 13.36
CA GLY A 137 12.50 -5.43 13.07
C GLY A 137 12.41 -6.24 11.77
N LEU A 138 11.39 -6.00 10.95
CA LEU A 138 11.18 -6.67 9.67
C LEU A 138 12.11 -6.11 8.59
N LYS A 139 12.29 -6.91 7.53
CA LYS A 139 13.00 -6.48 6.32
C LYS A 139 12.10 -5.54 5.50
N PRO A 140 12.67 -4.61 4.72
CA PRO A 140 11.92 -3.73 3.84
C PRO A 140 10.94 -4.44 2.89
N SER A 141 11.33 -5.62 2.38
CA SER A 141 10.46 -6.41 1.49
C SER A 141 9.21 -6.99 2.17
N GLN A 142 9.15 -6.99 3.50
CA GLN A 142 8.04 -7.54 4.29
C GLN A 142 7.00 -6.50 4.71
N VAL A 143 7.24 -5.21 4.47
CA VAL A 143 6.30 -4.13 4.84
C VAL A 143 5.98 -3.28 3.63
N THR A 144 4.70 -3.17 3.31
CA THR A 144 4.20 -2.33 2.19
C THR A 144 3.07 -1.43 2.64
N THR A 145 2.85 -0.36 1.89
CA THR A 145 1.71 0.54 2.07
C THR A 145 0.81 0.55 0.85
N LEU A 146 -0.48 0.84 1.04
CA LEU A 146 -1.44 0.89 -0.04
C LEU A 146 -1.32 2.22 -0.80
N ALA A 147 -0.66 2.20 -1.96
CA ALA A 147 -0.63 3.29 -2.94
C ALA A 147 -1.45 2.98 -4.21
N ALA A 148 -1.77 1.71 -4.44
CA ALA A 148 -2.40 1.20 -5.66
C ALA A 148 -3.75 1.87 -6.01
N LEU A 149 -4.48 2.39 -5.02
CA LEU A 149 -5.78 3.01 -5.22
C LEU A 149 -5.72 4.21 -6.18
N ASP A 150 -4.62 4.94 -6.18
CA ASP A 150 -4.45 6.10 -7.05
C ASP A 150 -4.21 5.66 -8.51
N SER A 151 -3.47 4.58 -8.72
CA SER A 151 -3.27 3.98 -10.03
C SER A 151 -4.57 3.41 -10.61
N THR A 152 -5.42 2.78 -9.78
CA THR A 152 -6.73 2.29 -10.22
C THR A 152 -7.72 3.42 -10.49
N ARG A 153 -7.60 4.57 -9.83
CA ARG A 153 -8.36 5.79 -10.14
C ARG A 153 -8.02 6.31 -11.54
N LEU A 154 -6.73 6.39 -11.86
CA LEU A 154 -6.27 6.76 -13.20
C LEU A 154 -6.82 5.81 -14.25
N GLN A 155 -6.71 4.49 -14.02
CA GLN A 155 -7.22 3.46 -14.93
C GLN A 155 -8.72 3.60 -15.15
N SER A 156 -9.50 3.79 -14.08
CA SER A 156 -10.96 3.99 -14.15
C SER A 156 -11.34 5.28 -14.90
N ALA A 157 -10.60 6.37 -14.68
CA ALA A 157 -10.86 7.65 -15.35
C ALA A 157 -10.62 7.55 -16.86
N LEU A 158 -9.50 6.93 -17.27
CA LEU A 158 -9.18 6.69 -18.68
C LEU A 158 -10.18 5.73 -19.33
N ALA A 159 -10.51 4.62 -18.69
CA ALA A 159 -11.51 3.67 -19.20
C ALA A 159 -12.86 4.35 -19.46
N LYS A 160 -13.30 5.22 -18.54
CA LYS A 160 -14.51 6.03 -18.70
C LYS A 160 -14.40 7.05 -19.85
N LYS A 161 -13.27 7.76 -19.95
CA LYS A 161 -13.04 8.78 -21.00
C LYS A 161 -13.13 8.16 -22.40
N PHE A 162 -12.51 6.97 -22.57
CA PHE A 162 -12.43 6.31 -23.88
C PHE A 162 -13.52 5.26 -24.10
N ASN A 163 -14.45 5.09 -23.14
CA ASN A 163 -15.53 4.11 -23.20
C ASN A 163 -15.06 2.69 -23.50
N VAL A 164 -14.00 2.25 -22.80
CA VAL A 164 -13.41 0.92 -22.87
C VAL A 164 -13.48 0.22 -21.51
N MET A 165 -13.23 -1.09 -21.47
CA MET A 165 -13.10 -1.82 -20.22
C MET A 165 -11.81 -1.41 -19.49
N GLN A 166 -11.81 -1.41 -18.14
CA GLN A 166 -10.59 -1.11 -17.38
C GLN A 166 -9.43 -2.07 -17.73
N SER A 167 -9.73 -3.31 -18.09
CA SER A 167 -8.74 -4.29 -18.54
C SER A 167 -8.02 -3.93 -19.85
N GLU A 168 -8.61 -3.04 -20.66
CA GLU A 168 -8.02 -2.53 -21.90
C GLU A 168 -7.12 -1.31 -21.68
N VAL A 169 -7.16 -0.73 -20.47
CA VAL A 169 -6.26 0.33 -20.04
C VAL A 169 -5.13 -0.28 -19.20
N LYS A 170 -3.92 -0.27 -19.71
CA LYS A 170 -2.76 -0.91 -19.07
C LYS A 170 -1.66 0.11 -18.74
N GLY A 171 -0.78 -0.26 -17.82
CA GLY A 171 0.37 0.56 -17.45
C GLY A 171 0.04 1.79 -16.60
N CYS A 172 -1.18 1.91 -16.07
CA CYS A 172 -1.55 3.00 -15.17
C CYS A 172 -0.75 2.90 -13.87
N ALA A 173 0.00 3.93 -13.57
CA ALA A 173 0.82 4.01 -12.37
C ALA A 173 0.86 5.42 -11.79
N THR A 174 0.80 5.48 -10.46
CA THR A 174 1.09 6.67 -9.68
C THR A 174 2.23 6.32 -8.73
N TYR A 175 3.21 7.18 -8.63
CA TYR A 175 4.41 6.98 -7.84
C TYR A 175 4.61 8.09 -6.81
N GLY A 176 5.54 7.88 -5.87
CA GLY A 176 5.80 8.84 -4.79
C GLY A 176 4.88 8.64 -3.60
N GLY A 177 4.55 9.72 -2.89
CA GLY A 177 3.67 9.71 -1.72
C GLY A 177 2.20 9.62 -2.09
N HIS A 178 1.41 8.98 -1.22
CA HIS A 178 -0.04 8.96 -1.36
C HIS A 178 -0.64 10.34 -1.03
N GLY A 179 -1.51 10.86 -1.91
CA GLY A 179 -2.20 12.14 -1.75
C GLY A 179 -1.88 13.14 -2.85
N GLU A 180 -2.03 14.45 -2.57
CA GLU A 180 -1.92 15.51 -3.58
C GLU A 180 -0.53 15.62 -4.24
N GLN A 181 0.49 15.05 -3.62
CA GLN A 181 1.88 15.10 -4.10
C GLN A 181 2.29 13.87 -4.92
N MET A 182 1.36 12.96 -5.24
CA MET A 182 1.67 11.81 -6.09
C MET A 182 2.10 12.24 -7.49
N ALA A 183 2.98 11.47 -8.10
CA ALA A 183 3.39 11.63 -9.49
C ALA A 183 2.58 10.69 -10.39
N VAL A 184 1.72 11.23 -11.23
CA VAL A 184 0.91 10.48 -12.18
C VAL A 184 1.73 10.26 -13.45
N PHE A 185 1.98 9.00 -13.82
CA PHE A 185 2.73 8.64 -15.02
C PHE A 185 1.78 8.20 -16.12
N GLY A 186 1.76 8.95 -17.23
CA GLY A 186 1.00 8.64 -18.44
C GLY A 186 1.85 7.97 -19.52
N SER A 187 3.18 8.11 -19.44
CA SER A 187 4.12 7.64 -20.47
C SER A 187 4.12 6.13 -20.70
N HIS A 188 3.68 5.35 -19.71
CA HIS A 188 3.60 3.88 -19.79
C HIS A 188 2.20 3.37 -20.08
N VAL A 189 1.21 4.26 -20.17
CA VAL A 189 -0.19 3.87 -20.32
C VAL A 189 -0.49 3.54 -21.77
N THR A 190 -1.23 2.45 -21.96
CA THR A 190 -1.83 2.11 -23.25
C THR A 190 -3.34 1.94 -23.10
N ILE A 191 -4.09 2.30 -24.13
CA ILE A 191 -5.55 2.16 -24.21
C ILE A 191 -5.83 1.34 -25.47
N ASP A 192 -6.39 0.15 -25.28
CA ASP A 192 -6.60 -0.82 -26.38
C ASP A 192 -5.32 -1.03 -27.22
N GLY A 193 -4.17 -1.10 -26.54
CA GLY A 193 -2.85 -1.29 -27.14
C GLY A 193 -2.21 -0.02 -27.73
N LYS A 194 -2.93 1.11 -27.84
CA LYS A 194 -2.38 2.38 -28.34
C LYS A 194 -1.75 3.16 -27.18
N PRO A 195 -0.49 3.66 -27.32
CA PRO A 195 0.15 4.49 -26.31
C PRO A 195 -0.65 5.75 -26.00
N LEU A 196 -0.87 6.06 -24.72
CA LEU A 196 -1.57 7.28 -24.30
C LEU A 196 -0.86 8.55 -24.77
N THR A 197 0.46 8.52 -24.87
CA THR A 197 1.28 9.63 -25.37
C THR A 197 1.02 10.00 -26.85
N GLU A 198 0.45 9.08 -27.63
CA GLU A 198 0.02 9.36 -29.01
C GLU A 198 -1.40 9.94 -29.08
N ILE A 199 -2.15 9.88 -27.99
CA ILE A 199 -3.54 10.35 -27.90
C ILE A 199 -3.60 11.73 -27.25
N ILE A 200 -2.78 11.99 -26.23
CA ILE A 200 -2.70 13.29 -25.56
C ILE A 200 -2.27 14.38 -26.58
N GLY A 201 -2.93 15.53 -26.53
CA GLY A 201 -2.69 16.65 -27.46
C GLY A 201 -3.45 16.54 -28.78
N THR A 202 -4.27 15.49 -28.97
CA THR A 202 -5.18 15.36 -30.13
C THR A 202 -6.56 15.97 -29.82
N PRO A 203 -7.43 16.18 -30.83
CA PRO A 203 -8.82 16.59 -30.59
C PRO A 203 -9.64 15.59 -29.74
N GLU A 204 -9.24 14.32 -29.70
CA GLU A 204 -9.88 13.28 -28.89
C GLU A 204 -9.57 13.43 -27.39
N PHE A 205 -8.33 13.86 -27.06
CA PHE A 205 -7.89 14.06 -25.69
C PHE A 205 -6.84 15.18 -25.62
N THR A 206 -7.28 16.39 -25.29
CA THR A 206 -6.42 17.57 -25.27
C THR A 206 -5.44 17.56 -24.08
N ASN A 207 -4.40 18.40 -24.15
CA ASN A 207 -3.47 18.56 -23.04
C ASN A 207 -4.19 19.08 -21.79
N GLU A 208 -5.15 19.97 -21.93
CA GLU A 208 -5.93 20.53 -20.84
C GLU A 208 -6.78 19.45 -20.16
N GLU A 209 -7.40 18.57 -20.93
CA GLU A 209 -8.16 17.43 -20.39
C GLU A 209 -7.26 16.45 -19.63
N TRP A 210 -6.03 16.22 -20.13
CA TRP A 210 -5.05 15.38 -19.43
C TRP A 210 -4.61 16.01 -18.10
N GLU A 211 -4.30 17.30 -18.06
CA GLU A 211 -3.96 18.02 -16.83
C GLU A 211 -5.10 17.99 -15.81
N GLN A 212 -6.34 18.19 -16.29
CA GLN A 212 -7.53 18.09 -15.45
C GLN A 212 -7.70 16.66 -14.89
N MET A 213 -7.50 15.64 -15.72
CA MET A 213 -7.58 14.24 -15.28
C MET A 213 -6.54 13.91 -14.20
N LYS A 214 -5.27 14.36 -14.38
CA LYS A 214 -4.24 14.21 -13.33
C LYS A 214 -4.70 14.84 -12.00
N THR A 215 -5.27 16.04 -12.07
CA THR A 215 -5.82 16.75 -10.90
C THR A 215 -6.97 15.98 -10.26
N ASP A 216 -7.89 15.44 -11.05
CA ASP A 216 -9.04 14.68 -10.56
C ASP A 216 -8.62 13.36 -9.91
N VAL A 217 -7.60 12.69 -10.44
CA VAL A 217 -7.02 11.49 -9.84
C VAL A 217 -6.42 11.79 -8.47
N THR A 218 -5.63 12.85 -8.34
CA THR A 218 -5.02 13.25 -7.06
C THR A 218 -6.07 13.63 -6.01
N LYS A 219 -7.20 14.20 -6.43
CA LYS A 219 -8.35 14.57 -5.58
C LYS A 219 -9.43 13.48 -5.49
N GLY A 220 -9.18 12.29 -6.01
CA GLY A 220 -10.18 11.22 -6.11
C GLY A 220 -10.81 10.81 -4.78
N GLY A 221 -10.11 10.96 -3.66
CA GLY A 221 -10.67 10.75 -2.31
C GLY A 221 -11.78 11.73 -1.96
N ALA A 222 -11.60 13.02 -2.26
CA ALA A 222 -12.60 14.06 -2.05
C ALA A 222 -13.86 13.81 -2.88
N LYS A 223 -13.70 13.35 -4.13
CA LYS A 223 -14.83 13.00 -5.01
C LYS A 223 -15.70 11.89 -4.44
N ILE A 224 -15.11 10.86 -3.82
CA ILE A 224 -15.89 9.82 -3.16
C ILE A 224 -16.66 10.35 -1.95
N ILE A 225 -16.05 11.26 -1.17
CA ILE A 225 -16.74 11.90 -0.04
C ILE A 225 -17.93 12.71 -0.53
N GLU A 226 -17.77 13.48 -1.60
CA GLU A 226 -18.87 14.24 -2.23
C GLU A 226 -20.03 13.33 -2.65
N LEU A 227 -19.73 12.20 -3.30
CA LEU A 227 -20.76 11.28 -3.82
C LEU A 227 -21.43 10.41 -2.74
N ARG A 228 -20.72 10.06 -1.66
CA ARG A 228 -21.18 9.09 -0.66
C ARG A 228 -21.39 9.65 0.74
N GLY A 229 -21.03 10.92 0.99
CA GLY A 229 -21.04 11.53 2.33
C GLY A 229 -19.99 10.97 3.30
N ARG A 230 -19.05 10.14 2.81
CA ARG A 230 -17.99 9.50 3.62
C ARG A 230 -16.81 9.04 2.77
N SER A 231 -15.67 8.82 3.42
CA SER A 231 -14.46 8.32 2.76
C SER A 231 -14.65 6.93 2.14
N SER A 232 -13.82 6.64 1.14
CA SER A 232 -13.74 5.32 0.52
C SER A 232 -13.35 4.26 1.56
N PHE A 233 -13.99 3.09 1.51
CA PHE A 233 -13.66 1.95 2.37
C PHE A 233 -13.63 0.62 1.62
N GLN A 234 -14.45 0.43 0.58
CA GLN A 234 -14.49 -0.81 -0.20
C GLN A 234 -13.24 -0.99 -1.06
N SER A 235 -12.85 0.04 -1.83
CA SER A 235 -11.68 -0.05 -2.70
C SER A 235 -10.35 -0.19 -1.94
N PRO A 236 -10.07 0.55 -0.84
CA PRO A 236 -8.86 0.29 -0.07
C PRO A 236 -8.87 -1.09 0.59
N ALA A 237 -10.02 -1.58 1.06
CA ALA A 237 -10.14 -2.92 1.61
C ALA A 237 -9.83 -3.99 0.55
N TYR A 238 -10.47 -3.91 -0.63
CA TYR A 238 -10.25 -4.85 -1.71
C TYR A 238 -8.79 -4.89 -2.16
N LEU A 239 -8.18 -3.73 -2.45
CA LEU A 239 -6.81 -3.66 -2.95
C LEU A 239 -5.78 -4.13 -1.92
N SER A 240 -5.97 -3.82 -0.62
CA SER A 240 -5.07 -4.32 0.42
C SER A 240 -5.14 -5.83 0.60
N VAL A 241 -6.33 -6.43 0.42
CA VAL A 241 -6.50 -7.88 0.43
C VAL A 241 -5.88 -8.52 -0.82
N GLU A 242 -5.98 -7.90 -2.00
CA GLU A 242 -5.26 -8.35 -3.20
C GLU A 242 -3.73 -8.27 -3.03
N MET A 243 -3.22 -7.25 -2.33
CA MET A 243 -1.79 -7.18 -1.98
C MET A 243 -1.37 -8.38 -1.13
N ILE A 244 -2.11 -8.69 -0.07
CA ILE A 244 -1.78 -9.83 0.80
C ILE A 244 -2.00 -11.17 0.08
N ARG A 245 -2.99 -11.26 -0.81
CA ARG A 245 -3.22 -12.43 -1.66
C ARG A 245 -2.00 -12.76 -2.51
N ALA A 246 -1.35 -11.76 -3.09
CA ALA A 246 -0.15 -11.97 -3.90
C ALA A 246 0.99 -12.60 -3.09
N VAL A 247 1.23 -12.13 -1.87
CA VAL A 247 2.27 -12.73 -1.01
C VAL A 247 1.89 -14.08 -0.41
N MET A 248 0.60 -14.41 -0.36
CA MET A 248 0.11 -15.74 0.04
C MET A 248 0.21 -16.80 -1.07
N GLY A 249 0.65 -16.45 -2.27
CA GLY A 249 0.77 -17.36 -3.41
C GLY A 249 -0.30 -17.21 -4.49
N GLY A 250 -1.07 -16.13 -4.44
CA GLY A 250 -1.93 -15.71 -5.54
C GLY A 250 -1.13 -15.09 -6.70
N GLU A 251 -1.85 -14.58 -7.70
CA GLU A 251 -1.22 -13.85 -8.81
C GLU A 251 -0.44 -12.63 -8.27
N PRO A 252 0.71 -12.31 -8.84
CA PRO A 252 1.48 -11.13 -8.48
C PRO A 252 0.64 -9.84 -8.59
N PHE A 253 0.80 -8.95 -7.61
CA PHE A 253 0.06 -7.70 -7.59
C PHE A 253 0.60 -6.71 -8.65
N LYS A 254 -0.30 -6.10 -9.42
CA LYS A 254 0.03 -5.40 -10.69
C LYS A 254 0.21 -3.89 -10.57
N TYR A 255 -0.11 -3.30 -9.41
CA TYR A 255 -0.04 -1.85 -9.24
C TYR A 255 1.11 -1.47 -8.32
N PRO A 256 1.66 -0.24 -8.44
CA PRO A 256 2.62 0.29 -7.50
C PRO A 256 2.14 0.20 -6.05
N VAL A 257 3.01 -0.25 -5.16
CA VAL A 257 2.79 -0.21 -3.72
C VAL A 257 3.87 0.63 -3.06
N GLY A 258 3.55 1.22 -1.91
CA GLY A 258 4.56 1.90 -1.12
C GLY A 258 5.52 0.87 -0.50
N THR A 259 6.81 1.10 -0.68
CA THR A 259 7.89 0.27 -0.16
C THR A 259 9.01 1.14 0.38
N TYR A 260 9.84 0.60 1.28
CA TYR A 260 11.00 1.33 1.77
C TYR A 260 12.06 1.45 0.70
N VAL A 261 12.43 2.70 0.40
CA VAL A 261 13.36 3.02 -0.68
C VAL A 261 14.75 3.33 -0.13
N SER A 262 15.78 2.74 -0.74
CA SER A 262 17.17 2.95 -0.42
C SER A 262 18.03 2.84 -1.68
N THR A 263 18.07 3.93 -2.46
CA THR A 263 18.89 4.11 -3.65
C THR A 263 19.85 5.28 -3.46
N ASP A 264 20.70 5.57 -4.44
CA ASP A 264 21.57 6.75 -4.37
C ASP A 264 20.76 8.06 -4.39
N LYS A 265 19.61 8.09 -5.06
CA LYS A 265 18.76 9.28 -5.22
C LYS A 265 17.66 9.35 -4.15
N TYR A 266 16.96 8.26 -3.90
CA TYR A 266 15.83 8.21 -2.97
C TYR A 266 16.16 7.33 -1.78
N ASN A 267 16.10 7.90 -0.55
CA ASN A 267 16.57 7.22 0.65
C ASN A 267 15.67 7.46 1.87
N HIS A 268 15.63 6.46 2.74
CA HIS A 268 15.08 6.57 4.08
C HIS A 268 13.62 7.00 4.15
N ILE A 269 12.80 6.51 3.22
CA ILE A 269 11.38 6.80 3.15
C ILE A 269 10.61 5.59 2.59
N MET A 270 9.33 5.47 2.94
CA MET A 270 8.41 4.64 2.17
C MET A 270 7.69 5.50 1.14
N MET A 271 7.62 5.02 -0.08
CA MET A 271 6.90 5.66 -1.18
C MET A 271 6.55 4.64 -2.25
N ALA A 272 5.54 4.94 -3.06
CA ALA A 272 5.17 4.11 -4.20
C ALA A 272 6.26 4.14 -5.27
N MET A 273 6.67 2.95 -5.68
CA MET A 273 7.65 2.70 -6.75
C MET A 273 7.10 1.69 -7.75
N ASN A 274 7.79 1.49 -8.85
CA ASN A 274 7.48 0.39 -9.77
C ASN A 274 7.82 -0.93 -9.06
N THR A 275 6.81 -1.59 -8.49
CA THR A 275 6.97 -2.73 -7.59
C THR A 275 6.43 -4.02 -8.20
N THR A 276 7.10 -5.12 -7.86
CA THR A 276 6.55 -6.48 -7.93
C THR A 276 6.28 -6.95 -6.50
N LEU A 277 5.08 -7.40 -6.22
CA LEU A 277 4.69 -7.96 -4.93
C LEU A 277 4.23 -9.40 -5.15
N ASP A 278 4.95 -10.34 -4.55
CA ASP A 278 4.72 -11.78 -4.66
C ASP A 278 5.13 -12.52 -3.37
N THR A 279 5.22 -13.84 -3.41
CA THR A 279 5.58 -14.69 -2.25
C THR A 279 6.96 -14.39 -1.64
N THR A 280 7.82 -13.67 -2.34
CA THR A 280 9.14 -13.25 -1.84
C THR A 280 9.12 -11.87 -1.18
N GLY A 281 7.95 -11.21 -1.17
CA GLY A 281 7.72 -9.88 -0.65
C GLY A 281 7.74 -8.80 -1.74
N ALA A 282 8.02 -7.56 -1.33
CA ALA A 282 8.04 -6.42 -2.24
C ALA A 282 9.44 -6.17 -2.80
N HIS A 283 9.54 -6.08 -4.12
CA HIS A 283 10.74 -5.69 -4.85
C HIS A 283 10.40 -4.48 -5.72
N TYR A 284 11.32 -3.53 -5.86
CA TYR A 284 11.05 -2.33 -6.63
C TYR A 284 12.20 -1.96 -7.57
N THR A 285 11.82 -1.23 -8.62
CA THR A 285 12.73 -0.47 -9.47
C THR A 285 12.31 0.99 -9.46
N VAL A 286 13.26 1.89 -9.69
CA VAL A 286 12.94 3.31 -9.85
C VAL A 286 12.23 3.49 -11.19
N PRO A 287 10.98 4.02 -11.20
CA PRO A 287 10.27 4.23 -12.45
C PRO A 287 11.00 5.26 -13.31
N GLN A 288 10.92 5.08 -14.61
CA GLN A 288 11.47 5.99 -15.61
C GLN A 288 10.32 6.55 -16.44
N GLY A 289 10.15 7.85 -16.46
CA GLY A 289 9.11 8.55 -17.22
C GLY A 289 9.68 9.69 -18.03
N THR A 290 8.81 10.58 -18.49
CA THR A 290 9.22 11.84 -19.09
C THR A 290 9.97 12.73 -18.09
N ALA A 291 10.66 13.77 -18.57
CA ALA A 291 11.35 14.71 -17.69
C ALA A 291 10.39 15.36 -16.67
N GLU A 292 9.15 15.66 -17.09
CA GLU A 292 8.10 16.21 -16.22
C GLU A 292 7.65 15.21 -15.16
N GLU A 293 7.38 13.95 -15.54
CA GLU A 293 6.97 12.89 -14.62
C GLU A 293 8.07 12.60 -13.57
N ASN A 294 9.32 12.54 -14.01
CA ASN A 294 10.46 12.36 -13.11
C ASN A 294 10.62 13.54 -12.15
N ALA A 295 10.44 14.80 -12.62
CA ALA A 295 10.47 15.97 -11.74
C ALA A 295 9.32 15.97 -10.71
N LYS A 296 8.13 15.47 -11.07
CA LYS A 296 7.02 15.28 -10.12
C LYS A 296 7.34 14.22 -9.08
N LEU A 297 7.99 13.12 -9.47
CA LEU A 297 8.44 12.09 -8.53
C LEU A 297 9.49 12.66 -7.54
N ASP A 298 10.43 13.47 -8.03
CA ASP A 298 11.43 14.14 -7.20
C ASP A 298 10.76 15.08 -6.17
N ALA A 299 9.81 15.90 -6.62
CA ALA A 299 9.06 16.79 -5.73
C ALA A 299 8.25 16.03 -4.67
N SER A 300 7.67 14.89 -5.06
CA SER A 300 6.95 14.00 -4.15
C SER A 300 7.87 13.41 -3.08
N TYR A 301 9.06 12.96 -3.46
CA TYR A 301 10.08 12.48 -2.55
C TYR A 301 10.53 13.57 -1.57
N GLU A 302 10.82 14.77 -2.05
CA GLU A 302 11.20 15.90 -1.19
C GLU A 302 10.10 16.24 -0.17
N HIS A 303 8.85 16.20 -0.58
CA HIS A 303 7.72 16.41 0.32
C HIS A 303 7.67 15.33 1.43
N LEU A 304 7.83 14.07 1.08
CA LEU A 304 7.87 12.97 2.04
C LEU A 304 9.05 13.08 3.00
N CYS A 305 10.22 13.51 2.51
CA CYS A 305 11.40 13.75 3.36
C CYS A 305 11.12 14.84 4.41
N LYS A 306 10.46 15.94 4.02
CA LYS A 306 10.05 16.98 4.98
C LYS A 306 9.11 16.44 6.06
N MET A 307 8.12 15.62 5.67
CA MET A 307 7.20 14.98 6.62
C MET A 307 7.94 13.98 7.55
N ARG A 308 8.89 13.21 7.04
CA ARG A 308 9.75 12.33 7.83
C ARG A 308 10.58 13.13 8.84
N ASP A 309 11.18 14.21 8.41
CA ASP A 309 12.03 15.05 9.27
C ASP A 309 11.18 15.76 10.35
N GLU A 310 9.91 16.04 10.07
CA GLU A 310 8.93 16.48 11.07
C GLU A 310 8.73 15.40 12.16
N LEU A 311 8.65 14.10 11.81
CA LEU A 311 8.58 13.03 12.81
C LEU A 311 9.81 12.97 13.72
N VAL A 312 11.00 13.25 13.18
CA VAL A 312 12.24 13.35 13.97
C VAL A 312 12.16 14.55 14.92
N THR A 313 11.74 15.70 14.42
CA THR A 313 11.58 16.93 15.21
C THR A 313 10.59 16.76 16.35
N LEU A 314 9.51 16.03 16.11
CA LEU A 314 8.46 15.69 17.10
C LEU A 314 8.88 14.54 18.05
N ASN A 315 10.08 14.00 17.91
CA ASN A 315 10.59 12.85 18.67
C ASN A 315 9.72 11.58 18.57
N ILE A 316 8.98 11.42 17.47
CA ILE A 316 8.19 10.20 17.17
C ILE A 316 9.12 9.09 16.67
N VAL A 317 10.12 9.47 15.86
CA VAL A 317 11.21 8.58 15.45
C VAL A 317 12.53 9.24 15.79
N PRO A 318 13.58 8.48 16.16
CA PRO A 318 14.90 9.05 16.41
C PRO A 318 15.55 9.51 15.11
N GLU A 319 16.69 10.21 15.25
CA GLU A 319 17.55 10.59 14.13
C GLU A 319 17.87 9.41 13.20
N ILE A 320 17.91 9.65 11.90
CA ILE A 320 18.14 8.63 10.87
C ILE A 320 19.41 7.81 11.12
N SER A 321 20.44 8.43 11.68
CA SER A 321 21.69 7.77 12.06
C SER A 321 21.51 6.61 13.04
N LYS A 322 20.47 6.66 13.88
CA LYS A 322 20.13 5.65 14.89
C LYS A 322 19.20 4.56 14.39
N TRP A 323 18.63 4.68 13.20
CA TRP A 323 17.64 3.71 12.69
C TRP A 323 18.19 2.29 12.55
N ASN A 324 19.50 2.14 12.29
CA ASN A 324 20.15 0.82 12.26
C ASN A 324 20.21 0.12 13.62
N GLU A 325 20.15 0.90 14.72
CA GLU A 325 20.13 0.34 16.07
C GLU A 325 18.74 -0.24 16.38
N ILE A 326 17.68 0.37 15.82
CA ILE A 326 16.29 -0.03 16.04
C ILE A 326 15.93 -1.22 15.12
N ASN A 327 16.26 -1.11 13.84
CA ASN A 327 16.07 -2.15 12.84
C ASN A 327 17.32 -2.36 11.98
N PRO A 328 18.21 -3.30 12.38
CA PRO A 328 19.42 -3.64 11.63
C PRO A 328 19.11 -4.21 10.24
N ASP A 329 18.01 -4.96 10.09
CA ASP A 329 17.61 -5.66 8.86
C ASP A 329 17.14 -4.72 7.75
N ARG A 330 16.88 -3.44 8.09
CA ARG A 330 16.54 -2.40 7.13
C ARG A 330 17.55 -2.22 5.99
N LYS A 331 18.81 -2.59 6.18
CA LYS A 331 19.88 -2.48 5.16
C LYS A 331 19.86 -3.58 4.10
N SER A 332 19.06 -4.62 4.26
CA SER A 332 19.15 -5.83 3.41
C SER A 332 18.61 -5.68 1.98
N THR A 333 18.16 -4.50 1.58
CA THR A 333 17.59 -4.21 0.25
C THR A 333 18.46 -3.35 -0.67
N ARG A 334 19.79 -3.37 -0.54
CA ARG A 334 20.60 -2.87 -1.65
C ARG A 334 20.39 -3.80 -2.84
N LEU A 335 19.56 -3.39 -3.78
CA LEU A 335 19.54 -3.95 -5.12
C LEU A 335 20.97 -3.85 -5.67
N ASN A 336 21.61 -4.99 -5.87
CA ASN A 336 22.80 -5.03 -6.68
C ASN A 336 22.40 -4.61 -8.10
N SER A 337 22.76 -3.37 -8.47
CA SER A 337 22.63 -2.84 -9.83
C SER A 337 23.46 -3.63 -10.86
N SER A 338 24.11 -4.74 -10.46
CA SER A 338 24.94 -5.60 -11.30
C SER A 338 24.20 -6.72 -12.04
N HIS A 339 22.88 -6.90 -11.85
CA HIS A 339 22.14 -7.95 -12.57
C HIS A 339 21.38 -7.49 -13.83
N GLN A 340 21.49 -6.23 -14.23
CA GLN A 340 20.88 -5.74 -15.49
C GLN A 340 21.74 -5.97 -16.75
N ALA A 341 22.91 -6.60 -16.65
CA ALA A 341 23.84 -6.76 -17.79
C ALA A 341 23.92 -8.18 -18.40
N ILE A 342 23.11 -9.16 -17.97
CA ILE A 342 23.29 -10.55 -18.44
C ILE A 342 22.09 -11.11 -19.24
N SER A 343 21.12 -10.30 -19.65
CA SER A 343 19.96 -10.85 -20.36
C SER A 343 19.87 -10.54 -21.86
N TYR A 344 20.88 -9.94 -22.49
CA TYR A 344 20.85 -9.59 -23.95
C TYR A 344 21.99 -10.19 -24.80
N ALA A 345 22.69 -11.21 -24.33
CA ALA A 345 23.83 -11.75 -25.07
C ALA A 345 23.74 -13.21 -25.52
N VAL A 346 22.54 -13.81 -25.64
CA VAL A 346 22.40 -15.19 -26.17
C VAL A 346 21.22 -15.29 -27.14
N PHE A 347 21.18 -14.49 -28.20
CA PHE A 347 20.41 -14.82 -29.42
C PHE A 347 20.97 -14.12 -30.66
N CYS A 348 22.23 -14.36 -30.93
CA CYS A 348 22.80 -14.21 -32.29
C CYS A 348 23.99 -15.14 -32.45
N LEU A 349 23.74 -16.40 -32.78
CA LEU A 349 24.65 -17.28 -33.53
C LEU A 349 23.98 -18.67 -33.68
N LYS A 350 23.16 -18.82 -34.68
CA LYS A 350 23.14 -19.83 -35.74
C LYS A 350 21.91 -19.74 -36.58
#